data_0c279ea6bd09d93e6135de99db0b1c3e
#
_entry.id   0c279ea6bd09d93e6135de99db0b1c3e
#
_cell.length_a   1.000
_cell.length_b   1.000
_cell.length_c   1.000
_cell.angle_alpha   90.00
_cell.angle_beta   90.00
_cell.angle_gamma   90.00
#
_symmetry.space_group_name_H-M   'P 1'
#
loop_
_entity.id
_entity.type
_entity.pdbx_description
1 polymer ?
#
loop_
_entity_poly.entity_id
_entity_poly.type
_entity_poly.pdbx_seq_one_letter_code
_entity_poly.pdbx_strand_id
1 'polypeptide(L)'
;MQYIKGIDAFREGKRTAVTLGKFDGLHRGHQKLIEKICSYAGNDCVSVVCAFDMQRNCLMTKEERKKLLDGKVDYLIDYPFTGDLMTMEAERFIQKILYEKLHAAHIVVGSDFSFGYRKRGDHQMLERYAQKYDYTVDVVEKARLGDREISSTYVREALSHGNIRLAQELLGYPYEMTGIVEHGRELGRTLGFPTMNVAPQDGKILPRYGVYACQVLIDGTWYGGVGNAGVKPTVMQEQRELFEVYVYDYAGNAYGKYITIRFLEFERPETRFDSLKELKACVMQDMRYGEEYLREHPLTKS
;
A
#
# COMPACT_ATOMS: atom_id res chain seq x y z
N MET A 1 17.49 -1.52 5.14
CA MET A 1 17.21 -0.64 3.96
C MET A 1 17.44 0.82 4.34
N GLN A 2 18.15 1.61 3.51
CA GLN A 2 18.28 3.05 3.69
C GLN A 2 17.16 3.78 2.91
N TYR A 3 16.40 4.65 3.60
CA TYR A 3 15.34 5.45 3.01
C TYR A 3 15.84 6.87 2.70
N ILE A 4 15.62 7.33 1.47
CA ILE A 4 16.11 8.62 0.96
C ILE A 4 14.94 9.44 0.39
N LYS A 5 14.81 10.69 0.83
CA LYS A 5 13.85 11.65 0.29
C LYS A 5 14.51 12.47 -0.81
N GLY A 6 14.04 12.30 -2.04
CA GLY A 6 14.59 12.99 -3.22
C GLY A 6 15.90 12.38 -3.69
N ILE A 7 16.06 12.32 -5.01
CA ILE A 7 17.23 11.68 -5.64
C ILE A 7 18.52 12.49 -5.39
N ASP A 8 18.41 13.78 -5.12
CA ASP A 8 19.56 14.63 -4.88
C ASP A 8 20.29 14.33 -3.55
N ALA A 9 19.62 13.62 -2.64
CA ALA A 9 20.22 13.16 -1.39
C ALA A 9 20.92 11.81 -1.52
N PHE A 10 20.74 11.11 -2.64
CA PHE A 10 21.38 9.81 -2.88
C PHE A 10 22.89 9.98 -3.06
N ARG A 11 23.68 9.24 -2.27
CA ARG A 11 25.15 9.23 -2.28
C ARG A 11 25.61 7.79 -2.09
N GLU A 12 25.82 7.09 -3.19
CA GLU A 12 26.37 5.76 -3.21
C GLU A 12 27.53 5.69 -4.20
N GLY A 13 28.65 5.14 -3.76
CA GLY A 13 29.85 5.00 -4.59
C GLY A 13 29.84 3.75 -5.48
N LYS A 14 28.98 2.77 -5.16
CA LYS A 14 28.83 1.56 -5.95
C LYS A 14 27.89 1.76 -7.12
N ARG A 15 27.97 0.84 -8.07
CA ARG A 15 26.98 0.74 -9.15
C ARG A 15 25.62 0.29 -8.57
N THR A 16 24.53 0.57 -9.26
CA THR A 16 23.20 0.20 -8.80
C THR A 16 22.46 -0.71 -9.77
N ALA A 17 21.68 -1.64 -9.21
CA ALA A 17 20.58 -2.30 -9.89
C ALA A 17 19.30 -1.57 -9.50
N VAL A 18 18.67 -0.89 -10.46
CA VAL A 18 17.58 0.05 -10.18
C VAL A 18 16.28 -0.38 -10.87
N THR A 19 15.19 -0.22 -10.15
CA THR A 19 13.85 -0.22 -10.73
C THR A 19 13.11 1.07 -10.38
N LEU A 20 12.31 1.56 -11.32
CA LEU A 20 11.62 2.86 -11.21
C LEU A 20 10.13 2.69 -11.48
N GLY A 21 9.31 3.35 -10.69
CA GLY A 21 7.86 3.28 -10.87
C GLY A 21 7.09 3.93 -9.74
N LYS A 22 5.77 3.88 -9.81
CA LYS A 22 4.92 4.38 -8.72
C LYS A 22 4.93 3.47 -7.51
N PHE A 23 5.14 2.18 -7.71
CA PHE A 23 5.17 1.14 -6.67
C PHE A 23 4.00 1.22 -5.68
N ASP A 24 2.83 1.56 -6.20
CA ASP A 24 1.62 1.67 -5.42
C ASP A 24 0.99 0.30 -5.20
N GLY A 25 0.95 -0.11 -3.94
CA GLY A 25 0.47 -1.42 -3.51
C GLY A 25 1.49 -2.55 -3.66
N LEU A 26 2.71 -2.33 -4.16
CA LEU A 26 3.77 -3.35 -4.28
C LEU A 26 3.24 -4.75 -4.66
N HIS A 27 2.25 -4.78 -5.58
CA HIS A 27 1.61 -6.01 -6.04
C HIS A 27 2.61 -7.00 -6.67
N ARG A 28 2.21 -8.24 -6.90
CA ARG A 28 3.07 -9.33 -7.40
C ARG A 28 3.88 -8.96 -8.66
N GLY A 29 3.35 -8.08 -9.52
CA GLY A 29 4.11 -7.54 -10.65
C GLY A 29 5.29 -6.66 -10.23
N HIS A 30 5.09 -5.80 -9.22
CA HIS A 30 6.19 -5.00 -8.65
C HIS A 30 7.22 -5.87 -7.92
N GLN A 31 6.78 -6.93 -7.24
CA GLN A 31 7.68 -7.84 -6.51
C GLN A 31 8.67 -8.52 -7.46
N LYS A 32 8.24 -8.93 -8.66
CA LYS A 32 9.14 -9.48 -9.69
C LYS A 32 10.27 -8.50 -10.08
N LEU A 33 9.95 -7.20 -10.20
CA LEU A 33 10.96 -6.19 -10.50
C LEU A 33 11.97 -6.07 -9.34
N ILE A 34 11.47 -6.08 -8.11
CA ILE A 34 12.28 -5.98 -6.90
C ILE A 34 13.18 -7.22 -6.74
N GLU A 35 12.62 -8.41 -6.90
CA GLU A 35 13.38 -9.67 -6.90
C GLU A 35 14.51 -9.65 -7.93
N LYS A 36 14.23 -9.12 -9.13
CA LYS A 36 15.23 -9.04 -10.19
C LYS A 36 16.37 -8.07 -9.85
N ILE A 37 16.10 -6.87 -9.32
CA ILE A 37 17.19 -5.97 -8.89
C ILE A 37 17.97 -6.55 -7.73
N CYS A 38 17.33 -7.26 -6.81
CA CYS A 38 18.00 -7.93 -5.69
C CYS A 38 18.95 -9.06 -6.17
N SER A 39 18.63 -9.71 -7.29
CA SER A 39 19.51 -10.74 -7.86
C SER A 39 20.85 -10.21 -8.37
N TYR A 40 20.96 -8.89 -8.58
CA TYR A 40 22.22 -8.21 -8.96
C TYR A 40 22.96 -7.62 -7.76
N ALA A 41 22.30 -7.51 -6.59
CA ALA A 41 22.90 -6.92 -5.39
C ALA A 41 24.07 -7.81 -4.88
N GLY A 42 25.17 -7.16 -4.50
CA GLY A 42 26.37 -7.82 -4.02
C GLY A 42 27.48 -6.84 -3.63
N ASN A 43 28.74 -7.28 -3.69
CA ASN A 43 29.88 -6.47 -3.24
C ASN A 43 30.02 -5.15 -4.01
N ASP A 44 29.76 -5.15 -5.32
CA ASP A 44 30.00 -4.02 -6.21
C ASP A 44 28.71 -3.34 -6.73
N CYS A 45 27.55 -3.90 -6.39
CA CYS A 45 26.26 -3.40 -6.84
C CYS A 45 25.23 -3.42 -5.70
N VAL A 46 24.44 -2.37 -5.58
CA VAL A 46 23.36 -2.25 -4.58
C VAL A 46 22.00 -2.15 -5.25
N SER A 47 20.99 -2.71 -4.60
CA SER A 47 19.60 -2.70 -5.07
C SER A 47 18.88 -1.39 -4.71
N VAL A 48 18.27 -0.73 -5.69
CA VAL A 48 17.60 0.56 -5.52
C VAL A 48 16.19 0.52 -6.07
N VAL A 49 15.21 0.76 -5.23
CA VAL A 49 13.83 1.06 -5.64
C VAL A 49 13.64 2.58 -5.66
N CYS A 50 13.42 3.14 -6.85
CA CYS A 50 13.10 4.56 -7.02
C CYS A 50 11.58 4.72 -7.21
N ALA A 51 10.89 5.12 -6.14
CA ALA A 51 9.44 5.22 -6.11
C ALA A 51 8.98 6.66 -6.39
N PHE A 52 8.16 6.85 -7.44
CA PHE A 52 7.54 8.14 -7.71
C PHE A 52 6.36 8.37 -6.76
N ASP A 53 6.35 9.55 -6.15
CA ASP A 53 5.37 9.88 -5.10
C ASP A 53 3.94 9.97 -5.64
N MET A 54 3.02 9.30 -4.94
CA MET A 54 1.57 9.36 -5.13
C MET A 54 0.95 10.06 -3.92
N GLN A 55 0.35 11.22 -4.12
CA GLN A 55 -0.18 12.03 -3.00
C GLN A 55 -1.59 11.66 -2.56
N ARG A 56 -2.40 11.01 -3.40
CA ARG A 56 -3.81 10.66 -3.12
C ARG A 56 -4.21 9.33 -3.73
N ASN A 57 -5.23 8.71 -3.16
CA ASN A 57 -5.79 7.44 -3.61
C ASN A 57 -4.75 6.31 -3.69
N CYS A 58 -3.91 6.21 -2.66
CA CYS A 58 -2.84 5.22 -2.60
C CYS A 58 -3.35 3.89 -2.05
N LEU A 59 -2.98 2.80 -2.69
CA LEU A 59 -3.14 1.45 -2.14
C LEU A 59 -2.25 1.25 -0.91
N MET A 60 -1.16 2.00 -0.84
CA MET A 60 -0.13 1.87 0.18
C MET A 60 0.45 3.25 0.50
N THR A 61 0.54 3.57 1.78
CA THR A 61 1.22 4.79 2.24
C THR A 61 2.74 4.64 2.11
N LYS A 62 3.46 5.77 2.25
CA LYS A 62 4.94 5.75 2.24
C LYS A 62 5.49 4.91 3.40
N GLU A 63 4.90 5.01 4.57
CA GLU A 63 5.34 4.27 5.75
C GLU A 63 5.06 2.75 5.61
N GLU A 64 3.91 2.39 5.05
CA GLU A 64 3.61 0.99 4.73
C GLU A 64 4.61 0.44 3.68
N ARG A 65 4.95 1.22 2.65
CA ARG A 65 5.95 0.85 1.64
C ARG A 65 7.33 0.65 2.25
N LYS A 66 7.77 1.57 3.12
CA LYS A 66 9.03 1.45 3.86
C LYS A 66 9.08 0.15 4.66
N LYS A 67 8.03 -0.11 5.44
CA LYS A 67 7.91 -1.33 6.25
C LYS A 67 7.99 -2.60 5.39
N LEU A 68 7.30 -2.62 4.26
CA LEU A 68 7.24 -3.81 3.40
C LEU A 68 8.56 -4.08 2.64
N LEU A 69 9.34 -3.03 2.35
CA LEU A 69 10.63 -3.12 1.66
C LEU A 69 11.82 -3.23 2.62
N ASP A 70 11.61 -3.03 3.92
CA ASP A 70 12.70 -3.09 4.89
C ASP A 70 13.32 -4.48 4.93
N GLY A 71 14.66 -4.52 4.89
CA GLY A 71 15.43 -5.77 4.80
C GLY A 71 15.40 -6.47 3.43
N LYS A 72 14.62 -5.98 2.45
CA LYS A 72 14.52 -6.59 1.11
C LYS A 72 15.40 -5.92 0.07
N VAL A 73 15.61 -4.62 0.16
CA VAL A 73 16.43 -3.83 -0.76
C VAL A 73 17.42 -2.97 0.02
N ASP A 74 18.51 -2.54 -0.62
CA ASP A 74 19.49 -1.68 0.03
C ASP A 74 18.98 -0.24 0.18
N TYR A 75 18.32 0.29 -0.87
CA TYR A 75 17.83 1.65 -0.90
C TYR A 75 16.39 1.76 -1.40
N LEU A 76 15.61 2.61 -0.72
CA LEU A 76 14.33 3.11 -1.20
C LEU A 76 14.45 4.63 -1.37
N ILE A 77 14.35 5.11 -2.59
CA ILE A 77 14.32 6.54 -2.91
C ILE A 77 12.89 6.96 -3.18
N ASP A 78 12.36 7.86 -2.35
CA ASP A 78 11.07 8.50 -2.57
C ASP A 78 11.29 9.75 -3.42
N TYR A 79 10.97 9.65 -4.72
CA TYR A 79 11.27 10.69 -5.68
C TYR A 79 9.99 11.50 -5.99
N PRO A 80 9.92 12.78 -5.55
CA PRO A 80 8.77 13.61 -5.85
C PRO A 80 8.61 13.79 -7.37
N PHE A 81 7.43 13.48 -7.87
CA PHE A 81 7.11 13.68 -9.29
C PHE A 81 6.63 15.12 -9.52
N THR A 82 7.57 16.07 -9.43
CA THR A 82 7.29 17.51 -9.50
C THR A 82 8.30 18.24 -10.39
N GLY A 83 7.98 19.47 -10.77
CA GLY A 83 8.90 20.42 -11.38
C GLY A 83 9.69 19.87 -12.56
N ASP A 84 11.02 19.90 -12.44
CA ASP A 84 11.95 19.52 -13.50
C ASP A 84 11.78 18.08 -13.98
N LEU A 85 11.39 17.14 -13.10
CA LEU A 85 11.19 15.75 -13.48
C LEU A 85 10.01 15.59 -14.45
N MET A 86 8.93 16.36 -14.26
CA MET A 86 7.74 16.29 -15.12
C MET A 86 7.98 16.78 -16.54
N THR A 87 8.93 17.71 -16.71
CA THR A 87 9.28 18.33 -18.01
C THR A 87 10.57 17.80 -18.59
N MET A 88 11.26 16.91 -17.89
CA MET A 88 12.55 16.38 -18.31
C MET A 88 12.41 15.50 -19.56
N GLU A 89 13.16 15.83 -20.61
CA GLU A 89 13.23 15.00 -21.82
C GLU A 89 13.83 13.62 -21.49
N ALA A 90 13.42 12.60 -22.27
CA ALA A 90 13.77 11.21 -21.95
C ALA A 90 15.31 10.96 -21.97
N GLU A 91 16.02 11.52 -22.95
CA GLU A 91 17.49 11.42 -23.02
C GLU A 91 18.16 12.04 -21.79
N ARG A 92 17.65 13.21 -21.36
CA ARG A 92 18.18 13.88 -20.17
C ARG A 92 17.92 13.08 -18.91
N PHE A 93 16.77 12.40 -18.81
CA PHE A 93 16.47 11.48 -17.72
C PHE A 93 17.49 10.32 -17.66
N ILE A 94 17.79 9.69 -18.80
CA ILE A 94 18.80 8.62 -18.86
C ILE A 94 20.16 9.16 -18.39
N GLN A 95 20.59 10.28 -18.94
CA GLN A 95 21.89 10.86 -18.61
C GLN A 95 21.96 11.31 -17.14
N LYS A 96 21.03 12.17 -16.72
CA LYS A 96 21.13 12.86 -15.41
C LYS A 96 20.71 11.96 -14.24
N ILE A 97 19.67 11.14 -14.43
CA ILE A 97 19.12 10.35 -13.34
C ILE A 97 19.73 8.94 -13.32
N LEU A 98 19.64 8.20 -14.41
CA LEU A 98 20.10 6.81 -14.41
C LEU A 98 21.63 6.70 -14.38
N TYR A 99 22.33 7.51 -15.20
CA TYR A 99 23.77 7.43 -15.30
C TYR A 99 24.49 8.27 -14.22
N GLU A 100 24.26 9.60 -14.17
CA GLU A 100 25.04 10.49 -13.30
C GLU A 100 24.64 10.38 -11.81
N LYS A 101 23.36 10.21 -11.48
CA LYS A 101 22.90 10.17 -10.09
C LYS A 101 22.83 8.76 -9.52
N LEU A 102 22.25 7.82 -10.26
CA LEU A 102 22.03 6.45 -9.77
C LEU A 102 23.21 5.52 -10.08
N HIS A 103 24.14 5.90 -10.95
CA HIS A 103 25.26 5.05 -11.38
C HIS A 103 24.75 3.66 -11.82
N ALA A 104 23.65 3.62 -12.58
CA ALA A 104 22.98 2.38 -12.93
C ALA A 104 23.88 1.44 -13.72
N ALA A 105 24.02 0.20 -13.24
CA ALA A 105 24.61 -0.91 -13.96
C ALA A 105 23.54 -1.80 -14.56
N HIS A 106 22.42 -1.97 -13.83
CA HIS A 106 21.31 -2.80 -14.25
C HIS A 106 20.00 -1.99 -14.06
N ILE A 107 19.23 -1.88 -15.14
CA ILE A 107 17.93 -1.18 -15.13
C ILE A 107 16.86 -2.23 -15.36
N VAL A 108 15.97 -2.42 -14.38
CA VAL A 108 14.89 -3.42 -14.42
C VAL A 108 13.56 -2.70 -14.52
N VAL A 109 12.81 -2.95 -15.59
CA VAL A 109 11.54 -2.27 -15.87
C VAL A 109 10.47 -3.24 -16.36
N GLY A 110 9.20 -2.87 -16.23
CA GLY A 110 8.10 -3.61 -16.85
C GLY A 110 8.00 -3.32 -18.34
N SER A 111 7.35 -4.20 -19.10
CA SER A 111 7.18 -4.07 -20.54
C SER A 111 6.37 -2.82 -20.97
N ASP A 112 5.59 -2.22 -20.04
CA ASP A 112 4.84 -0.99 -20.27
C ASP A 112 5.49 0.27 -19.67
N PHE A 113 6.74 0.16 -19.25
CA PHE A 113 7.46 1.28 -18.63
C PHE A 113 7.64 2.43 -19.62
N SER A 114 7.32 3.63 -19.14
CA SER A 114 7.50 4.85 -19.92
C SER A 114 7.99 5.98 -19.00
N PHE A 115 8.86 6.85 -19.53
CA PHE A 115 9.50 7.92 -18.78
C PHE A 115 9.72 9.17 -19.67
N GLY A 116 10.21 10.23 -19.04
CA GLY A 116 10.47 11.50 -19.71
C GLY A 116 9.18 12.26 -20.04
N TYR A 117 9.37 13.49 -20.52
CA TYR A 117 8.29 14.40 -20.86
C TYR A 117 7.34 13.76 -21.87
N ARG A 118 6.04 13.78 -21.57
CA ARG A 118 4.97 13.17 -22.39
C ARG A 118 5.17 11.67 -22.68
N LYS A 119 5.90 10.94 -21.80
CA LYS A 119 6.16 9.51 -21.95
C LYS A 119 6.88 9.14 -23.26
N ARG A 120 7.81 10.00 -23.70
CA ARG A 120 8.56 9.76 -24.96
C ARG A 120 9.64 8.70 -24.84
N GLY A 121 10.07 8.36 -23.62
CA GLY A 121 10.98 7.27 -23.34
C GLY A 121 10.26 5.97 -23.01
N ASP A 122 10.80 4.85 -23.47
CA ASP A 122 10.35 3.49 -23.22
C ASP A 122 11.55 2.55 -22.99
N HIS A 123 11.30 1.26 -22.77
CA HIS A 123 12.38 0.29 -22.56
C HIS A 123 13.29 0.16 -23.80
N GLN A 124 12.76 0.30 -25.02
CA GLN A 124 13.59 0.24 -26.25
C GLN A 124 14.56 1.43 -26.31
N MET A 125 14.13 2.59 -25.83
CA MET A 125 15.04 3.73 -25.71
C MET A 125 16.14 3.45 -24.69
N LEU A 126 15.83 2.85 -23.54
CA LEU A 126 16.85 2.42 -22.58
C LEU A 126 17.86 1.48 -23.24
N GLU A 127 17.41 0.48 -23.98
CA GLU A 127 18.28 -0.47 -24.69
C GLU A 127 19.21 0.23 -25.71
N ARG A 128 18.69 1.20 -26.48
CA ARG A 128 19.51 1.98 -27.43
C ARG A 128 20.65 2.76 -26.78
N TYR A 129 20.46 3.20 -25.53
CA TYR A 129 21.46 3.98 -24.77
C TYR A 129 22.37 3.09 -23.90
N ALA A 130 22.11 1.79 -23.80
CA ALA A 130 22.80 0.86 -22.91
C ALA A 130 24.31 0.85 -23.12
N GLN A 131 24.76 0.72 -24.36
CA GLN A 131 26.19 0.73 -24.68
C GLN A 131 26.85 2.08 -24.37
N LYS A 132 26.15 3.21 -24.61
CA LYS A 132 26.71 4.56 -24.38
C LYS A 132 27.00 4.84 -22.91
N TYR A 133 26.14 4.32 -22.02
CA TYR A 133 26.19 4.59 -20.58
C TYR A 133 26.58 3.37 -19.74
N ASP A 134 27.02 2.30 -20.39
CA ASP A 134 27.51 1.05 -19.74
C ASP A 134 26.54 0.50 -18.71
N TYR A 135 25.29 0.22 -19.13
CA TYR A 135 24.31 -0.48 -18.31
C TYR A 135 23.59 -1.57 -19.12
N THR A 136 22.92 -2.48 -18.41
CA THR A 136 22.01 -3.47 -19.00
C THR A 136 20.57 -3.13 -18.72
N VAL A 137 19.65 -3.63 -19.55
CA VAL A 137 18.20 -3.46 -19.38
C VAL A 137 17.55 -4.83 -19.31
N ASP A 138 16.80 -5.07 -18.24
CA ASP A 138 15.93 -6.23 -18.11
C ASP A 138 14.47 -5.79 -18.20
N VAL A 139 13.77 -6.31 -19.20
CA VAL A 139 12.32 -6.08 -19.35
C VAL A 139 11.59 -7.27 -18.75
N VAL A 140 10.88 -7.04 -17.65
CA VAL A 140 10.17 -8.08 -16.92
C VAL A 140 8.72 -8.14 -17.41
N GLU A 141 8.29 -9.34 -17.78
CA GLU A 141 6.92 -9.61 -18.16
C GLU A 141 5.95 -9.38 -16.98
N LYS A 142 4.79 -8.81 -17.30
CA LYS A 142 3.75 -8.55 -16.31
C LYS A 142 3.29 -9.84 -15.62
N ALA A 143 3.11 -9.78 -14.32
CA ALA A 143 2.45 -10.85 -13.60
C ALA A 143 0.97 -10.93 -14.01
N ARG A 144 0.42 -12.13 -14.08
CA ARG A 144 -0.98 -12.37 -14.45
C ARG A 144 -1.66 -13.20 -13.38
N LEU A 145 -2.96 -13.01 -13.26
CA LEU A 145 -3.87 -13.91 -12.54
C LEU A 145 -4.93 -14.35 -13.54
N GLY A 146 -4.91 -15.62 -13.91
CA GLY A 146 -5.63 -16.11 -15.08
C GLY A 146 -5.24 -15.32 -16.35
N ASP A 147 -6.24 -14.83 -17.07
CA ASP A 147 -6.04 -14.08 -18.33
C ASP A 147 -5.87 -12.57 -18.13
N ARG A 148 -5.82 -12.08 -16.87
CA ARG A 148 -5.73 -10.65 -16.59
C ARG A 148 -4.39 -10.27 -15.98
N GLU A 149 -3.81 -9.15 -16.46
CA GLU A 149 -2.58 -8.58 -15.90
C GLU A 149 -2.81 -8.01 -14.50
N ILE A 150 -1.88 -8.31 -13.58
CA ILE A 150 -1.89 -7.76 -12.23
C ILE A 150 -1.38 -6.32 -12.29
N SER A 151 -2.19 -5.40 -11.76
CA SER A 151 -1.88 -3.96 -11.73
C SER A 151 -2.51 -3.28 -10.52
N SER A 152 -2.04 -2.09 -10.16
CA SER A 152 -2.66 -1.28 -9.10
C SER A 152 -4.13 -0.96 -9.40
N THR A 153 -4.51 -0.83 -10.66
CA THR A 153 -5.91 -0.64 -11.09
C THR A 153 -6.75 -1.88 -10.77
N TYR A 154 -6.24 -3.07 -11.04
CA TYR A 154 -6.96 -4.32 -10.73
C TYR A 154 -7.14 -4.51 -9.21
N VAL A 155 -6.11 -4.17 -8.41
CA VAL A 155 -6.23 -4.19 -6.95
C VAL A 155 -7.30 -3.20 -6.47
N ARG A 156 -7.33 -1.96 -6.99
CA ARG A 156 -8.37 -0.97 -6.64
C ARG A 156 -9.77 -1.45 -6.98
N GLU A 157 -9.93 -2.07 -8.14
CA GLU A 157 -11.19 -2.65 -8.57
C GLU A 157 -11.66 -3.75 -7.59
N ALA A 158 -10.77 -4.67 -7.20
CA ALA A 158 -11.08 -5.69 -6.22
C ALA A 158 -11.52 -5.08 -4.88
N LEU A 159 -10.80 -4.08 -4.38
CA LEU A 159 -11.15 -3.37 -3.14
C LEU A 159 -12.47 -2.61 -3.24
N SER A 160 -12.75 -1.96 -4.38
CA SER A 160 -14.01 -1.23 -4.60
C SER A 160 -15.25 -2.12 -4.64
N HIS A 161 -15.07 -3.40 -4.94
CA HIS A 161 -16.12 -4.42 -4.87
C HIS A 161 -16.18 -5.16 -3.53
N GLY A 162 -15.27 -4.87 -2.60
CA GLY A 162 -15.16 -5.58 -1.31
C GLY A 162 -14.51 -6.96 -1.44
N ASN A 163 -13.94 -7.30 -2.60
CA ASN A 163 -13.28 -8.59 -2.80
C ASN A 163 -11.85 -8.58 -2.21
N ILE A 164 -11.78 -8.70 -0.90
CA ILE A 164 -10.52 -8.65 -0.15
C ILE A 164 -9.61 -9.82 -0.50
N ARG A 165 -10.16 -11.01 -0.71
CA ARG A 165 -9.37 -12.20 -1.09
C ARG A 165 -8.67 -12.01 -2.42
N LEU A 166 -9.37 -11.48 -3.42
CA LEU A 166 -8.76 -11.15 -4.71
C LEU A 166 -7.69 -10.06 -4.56
N ALA A 167 -7.96 -9.01 -3.79
CA ALA A 167 -6.97 -7.97 -3.54
C ALA A 167 -5.69 -8.54 -2.91
N GLN A 168 -5.80 -9.42 -1.91
CA GLN A 168 -4.68 -10.11 -1.27
C GLN A 168 -3.93 -11.01 -2.25
N GLU A 169 -4.63 -11.74 -3.12
CA GLU A 169 -4.00 -12.59 -4.14
C GLU A 169 -3.19 -11.78 -5.15
N LEU A 170 -3.71 -10.62 -5.58
CA LEU A 170 -3.03 -9.70 -6.49
C LEU A 170 -1.82 -9.04 -5.83
N LEU A 171 -1.94 -8.68 -4.55
CA LEU A 171 -0.88 -8.08 -3.75
C LEU A 171 0.19 -9.10 -3.35
N GLY A 172 -0.19 -10.35 -3.05
CA GLY A 172 0.67 -11.37 -2.45
C GLY A 172 0.88 -11.20 -0.94
N TYR A 173 0.12 -10.28 -0.31
CA TYR A 173 0.10 -10.03 1.13
C TYR A 173 -1.26 -9.42 1.54
N PRO A 174 -1.62 -9.45 2.84
CA PRO A 174 -2.90 -8.91 3.31
C PRO A 174 -3.03 -7.40 3.04
N TYR A 175 -4.23 -6.96 2.64
CA TYR A 175 -4.51 -5.53 2.55
C TYR A 175 -4.69 -4.95 3.95
N GLU A 176 -3.87 -3.97 4.28
CA GLU A 176 -3.83 -3.33 5.60
C GLU A 176 -4.03 -1.82 5.48
N MET A 177 -4.49 -1.24 6.57
CA MET A 177 -4.59 0.20 6.78
C MET A 177 -4.01 0.53 8.16
N THR A 178 -3.07 1.45 8.23
CA THR A 178 -2.60 2.01 9.50
C THR A 178 -3.26 3.36 9.73
N GLY A 179 -3.71 3.59 10.94
CA GLY A 179 -4.36 4.84 11.30
C GLY A 179 -4.28 5.15 12.79
N ILE A 180 -4.65 6.37 13.14
CA ILE A 180 -4.72 6.83 14.53
C ILE A 180 -6.11 6.56 15.11
N VAL A 181 -6.17 6.12 16.36
CA VAL A 181 -7.44 5.95 17.08
C VAL A 181 -7.91 7.29 17.59
N GLU A 182 -9.05 7.76 17.09
CA GLU A 182 -9.65 9.04 17.44
C GLU A 182 -10.89 8.86 18.33
N HIS A 183 -11.22 9.92 19.09
CA HIS A 183 -12.48 9.96 19.81
C HIS A 183 -13.65 10.11 18.84
N GLY A 184 -14.64 9.24 18.96
CA GLY A 184 -15.89 9.31 18.23
C GLY A 184 -17.04 9.79 19.12
N ARG A 185 -18.28 9.57 18.66
CA ARG A 185 -19.50 9.88 19.43
C ARG A 185 -19.76 8.92 20.60
N GLU A 186 -18.94 7.89 20.76
CA GLU A 186 -19.02 6.86 21.81
C GLU A 186 -20.39 6.15 21.91
N LEU A 187 -21.19 6.16 20.84
CA LEU A 187 -22.51 5.55 20.82
C LEU A 187 -22.45 4.04 21.07
N GLY A 188 -21.44 3.36 20.51
CA GLY A 188 -21.23 1.93 20.75
C GLY A 188 -21.03 1.60 22.23
N ARG A 189 -20.33 2.48 22.97
CA ARG A 189 -20.10 2.31 24.41
C ARG A 189 -21.41 2.31 25.21
N THR A 190 -22.35 3.21 24.86
CA THR A 190 -23.67 3.26 25.50
C THR A 190 -24.56 2.06 25.17
N LEU A 191 -24.32 1.41 24.04
CA LEU A 191 -25.03 0.24 23.58
C LEU A 191 -24.40 -1.10 24.05
N GLY A 192 -23.22 -1.05 24.69
CA GLY A 192 -22.53 -2.20 25.25
C GLY A 192 -21.47 -2.85 24.34
N PHE A 193 -21.12 -2.19 23.21
CA PHE A 193 -20.04 -2.61 22.31
C PHE A 193 -19.12 -1.43 21.98
N PRO A 194 -18.13 -1.13 22.84
CA PRO A 194 -17.22 -0.02 22.61
C PRO A 194 -16.41 -0.21 21.33
N THR A 195 -16.48 0.75 20.41
CA THR A 195 -15.78 0.74 19.13
C THR A 195 -14.67 1.80 19.12
N MET A 196 -13.62 1.55 18.35
CA MET A 196 -12.54 2.48 18.06
C MET A 196 -12.76 3.11 16.69
N ASN A 197 -12.63 4.42 16.59
CA ASN A 197 -12.64 5.14 15.31
C ASN A 197 -11.20 5.28 14.82
N VAL A 198 -10.88 4.68 13.69
CA VAL A 198 -9.55 4.68 13.11
C VAL A 198 -9.57 5.52 11.84
N ALA A 199 -8.85 6.63 11.88
CA ALA A 199 -8.68 7.47 10.71
C ALA A 199 -7.53 6.93 9.85
N PRO A 200 -7.75 6.62 8.57
CA PRO A 200 -6.66 6.22 7.68
C PRO A 200 -5.65 7.36 7.53
N GLN A 201 -4.39 7.00 7.29
CA GLN A 201 -3.38 7.99 6.92
C GLN A 201 -3.77 8.70 5.61
N ASP A 202 -3.36 9.95 5.47
CA ASP A 202 -3.68 10.78 4.31
C ASP A 202 -3.37 10.08 2.98
N GLY A 203 -4.36 10.10 2.10
CA GLY A 203 -4.27 9.50 0.77
C GLY A 203 -4.45 7.98 0.69
N LYS A 204 -4.51 7.26 1.82
CA LYS A 204 -4.80 5.82 1.85
C LYS A 204 -6.26 5.58 1.48
N ILE A 205 -6.51 4.64 0.56
CA ILE A 205 -7.88 4.25 0.22
C ILE A 205 -8.43 3.23 1.21
N LEU A 206 -9.71 3.38 1.56
CA LEU A 206 -10.48 2.32 2.19
C LEU A 206 -11.05 1.37 1.11
N PRO A 207 -11.27 0.09 1.43
CA PRO A 207 -12.03 -0.79 0.56
C PRO A 207 -13.51 -0.34 0.51
N ARG A 208 -14.36 -1.05 -0.25
CA ARG A 208 -15.79 -0.78 -0.33
C ARG A 208 -16.38 -0.51 1.06
N TYR A 209 -17.23 0.52 1.17
CA TYR A 209 -17.87 0.83 2.44
C TYR A 209 -18.82 -0.30 2.88
N GLY A 210 -18.71 -0.66 4.16
CA GLY A 210 -19.46 -1.75 4.77
C GLY A 210 -18.70 -2.45 5.87
N VAL A 211 -19.21 -3.58 6.30
CA VAL A 211 -18.73 -4.36 7.45
C VAL A 211 -17.72 -5.40 7.00
N TYR A 212 -16.68 -5.57 7.82
CA TYR A 212 -15.56 -6.49 7.57
C TYR A 212 -15.21 -7.28 8.83
N ALA A 213 -14.95 -8.57 8.68
CA ALA A 213 -14.09 -9.29 9.61
C ALA A 213 -12.65 -8.81 9.41
N CYS A 214 -11.94 -8.54 10.50
CA CYS A 214 -10.60 -7.98 10.45
C CYS A 214 -9.71 -8.47 11.60
N GLN A 215 -8.41 -8.18 11.47
CA GLN A 215 -7.44 -8.25 12.57
C GLN A 215 -6.96 -6.85 12.88
N VAL A 216 -6.66 -6.60 14.16
CA VAL A 216 -6.23 -5.30 14.65
C VAL A 216 -4.93 -5.47 15.43
N LEU A 217 -3.85 -4.83 14.97
CA LEU A 217 -2.57 -4.80 15.67
C LEU A 217 -2.51 -3.61 16.61
N ILE A 218 -2.41 -3.89 17.90
CA ILE A 218 -2.31 -2.87 18.97
C ILE A 218 -1.11 -3.23 19.85
N ASP A 219 -0.17 -2.30 20.02
CA ASP A 219 1.02 -2.47 20.86
C ASP A 219 1.79 -3.80 20.59
N GLY A 220 1.87 -4.19 19.31
CA GLY A 220 2.57 -5.41 18.89
C GLY A 220 1.77 -6.71 19.01
N THR A 221 0.52 -6.66 19.47
CA THR A 221 -0.37 -7.83 19.60
C THR A 221 -1.52 -7.77 18.61
N TRP A 222 -1.75 -8.88 17.90
CA TRP A 222 -2.89 -9.03 17.00
C TRP A 222 -4.13 -9.49 17.75
N TYR A 223 -5.22 -8.78 17.56
CA TYR A 223 -6.56 -9.10 18.06
C TYR A 223 -7.50 -9.36 16.89
N GLY A 224 -8.54 -10.14 17.11
CA GLY A 224 -9.66 -10.22 16.18
C GLY A 224 -10.56 -8.99 16.30
N GLY A 225 -11.26 -8.67 15.21
CA GLY A 225 -12.20 -7.56 15.22
C GLY A 225 -13.25 -7.67 14.11
N VAL A 226 -14.29 -6.87 14.26
CA VAL A 226 -15.27 -6.60 13.22
C VAL A 226 -15.48 -5.09 13.14
N GLY A 227 -15.53 -4.53 11.94
CA GLY A 227 -15.63 -3.08 11.81
C GLY A 227 -16.26 -2.62 10.52
N ASN A 228 -16.71 -1.37 10.51
CA ASN A 228 -17.39 -0.72 9.39
C ASN A 228 -16.49 0.35 8.77
N ALA A 229 -16.18 0.19 7.49
CA ALA A 229 -15.59 1.23 6.66
C ALA A 229 -16.69 2.17 6.16
N GLY A 230 -16.55 3.46 6.34
CA GLY A 230 -17.56 4.41 5.89
C GLY A 230 -17.17 5.85 6.08
N VAL A 231 -18.07 6.75 5.67
CA VAL A 231 -17.93 8.18 5.85
C VAL A 231 -18.71 8.63 7.09
N LYS A 232 -18.03 9.25 8.02
CA LYS A 232 -18.66 9.76 9.25
C LYS A 232 -18.54 11.29 9.30
N PRO A 233 -19.59 12.00 9.79
CA PRO A 233 -19.47 13.42 10.07
C PRO A 233 -18.54 13.61 11.28
N THR A 234 -17.54 14.46 11.11
CA THR A 234 -16.66 14.88 12.22
C THR A 234 -17.36 15.91 13.12
N VAL A 235 -16.73 16.24 14.24
CA VAL A 235 -17.19 17.32 15.16
C VAL A 235 -17.27 18.67 14.43
N MET A 236 -16.46 18.87 13.36
CA MET A 236 -16.48 20.08 12.52
C MET A 236 -17.45 19.98 11.32
N GLN A 237 -18.33 18.97 11.27
CA GLN A 237 -19.26 18.70 10.16
C GLN A 237 -18.59 18.34 8.82
N GLU A 238 -17.29 18.10 8.77
CA GLU A 238 -16.63 17.58 7.59
C GLU A 238 -16.88 16.07 7.47
N GLN A 239 -17.13 15.61 6.26
CA GLN A 239 -17.24 14.19 5.98
C GLN A 239 -15.83 13.60 5.88
N ARG A 240 -15.53 12.62 6.72
CA ARG A 240 -14.24 11.95 6.73
C ARG A 240 -14.40 10.44 6.68
N GLU A 241 -13.55 9.80 5.92
CA GLU A 241 -13.46 8.33 5.90
C GLU A 241 -12.87 7.83 7.21
N LEU A 242 -13.56 6.86 7.83
CA LEU A 242 -13.15 6.21 9.06
C LEU A 242 -13.42 4.71 8.97
N PHE A 243 -12.64 3.95 9.72
CA PHE A 243 -12.95 2.56 10.03
C PHE A 243 -13.33 2.47 11.51
N GLU A 244 -14.58 2.16 11.79
CA GLU A 244 -15.09 1.97 13.14
C GLU A 244 -15.04 0.50 13.49
N VAL A 245 -14.19 0.09 14.46
CA VAL A 245 -13.91 -1.32 14.76
C VAL A 245 -14.20 -1.66 16.22
N TYR A 246 -14.92 -2.77 16.42
CA TYR A 246 -14.99 -3.50 17.67
C TYR A 246 -13.86 -4.53 17.71
N VAL A 247 -13.10 -4.56 18.81
CA VAL A 247 -11.94 -5.44 18.97
C VAL A 247 -12.26 -6.46 20.06
N TYR A 248 -12.23 -7.74 19.72
CA TYR A 248 -12.50 -8.83 20.66
C TYR A 248 -11.36 -8.91 21.68
N ASP A 249 -11.73 -9.22 22.94
CA ASP A 249 -10.79 -9.46 24.05
C ASP A 249 -9.81 -8.32 24.34
N TYR A 250 -10.08 -7.10 23.87
CA TYR A 250 -9.27 -5.93 24.16
C TYR A 250 -9.94 -5.04 25.22
N ALA A 251 -9.29 -4.90 26.37
CA ALA A 251 -9.77 -4.09 27.50
C ALA A 251 -8.94 -2.81 27.75
N GLY A 252 -7.98 -2.51 26.86
CA GLY A 252 -7.07 -1.37 27.02
C GLY A 252 -7.63 -0.05 26.52
N ASN A 253 -6.82 1.02 26.69
CA ASN A 253 -7.06 2.32 26.06
C ASN A 253 -6.16 2.47 24.84
N ALA A 254 -6.77 2.63 23.66
CA ALA A 254 -6.07 2.80 22.39
C ALA A 254 -6.12 4.22 21.81
N TYR A 255 -6.79 5.18 22.46
CA TYR A 255 -6.88 6.56 21.96
C TYR A 255 -5.50 7.18 21.74
N GLY A 256 -5.32 7.81 20.59
CA GLY A 256 -4.06 8.43 20.19
C GLY A 256 -2.99 7.47 19.70
N LYS A 257 -3.22 6.15 19.80
CA LYS A 257 -2.27 5.15 19.28
C LYS A 257 -2.43 4.96 17.76
N TYR A 258 -1.33 4.64 17.11
CA TYR A 258 -1.33 4.09 15.76
C TYR A 258 -1.60 2.59 15.84
N ILE A 259 -2.64 2.16 15.15
CA ILE A 259 -3.00 0.75 15.04
C ILE A 259 -3.06 0.34 13.57
N THR A 260 -2.88 -0.95 13.29
CA THR A 260 -3.00 -1.49 11.94
C THR A 260 -4.25 -2.36 11.86
N ILE A 261 -5.08 -2.10 10.87
CA ILE A 261 -6.25 -2.91 10.51
C ILE A 261 -5.87 -3.77 9.31
N ARG A 262 -6.01 -5.08 9.45
CA ARG A 262 -5.91 -6.05 8.36
C ARG A 262 -7.30 -6.50 7.97
N PHE A 263 -7.73 -6.16 6.77
CA PHE A 263 -9.03 -6.59 6.25
C PHE A 263 -8.96 -8.07 5.85
N LEU A 264 -9.96 -8.85 6.25
CA LEU A 264 -10.02 -10.29 5.96
C LEU A 264 -11.13 -10.64 4.99
N GLU A 265 -12.37 -10.29 5.33
CA GLU A 265 -13.55 -10.63 4.54
C GLU A 265 -14.59 -9.50 4.61
N PHE A 266 -15.24 -9.23 3.49
CA PHE A 266 -16.37 -8.32 3.41
C PHE A 266 -17.67 -9.07 3.76
N GLU A 267 -18.39 -8.58 4.74
CA GLU A 267 -19.67 -9.20 5.15
C GLU A 267 -20.84 -8.59 4.39
N ARG A 268 -21.03 -7.29 4.52
CA ARG A 268 -22.19 -6.60 3.97
C ARG A 268 -21.94 -5.10 3.73
N PRO A 269 -22.71 -4.44 2.86
CA PRO A 269 -22.63 -2.99 2.68
C PRO A 269 -23.17 -2.22 3.92
N GLU A 270 -22.86 -0.94 3.99
CA GLU A 270 -23.47 -0.05 4.99
C GLU A 270 -24.99 -0.06 4.87
N THR A 271 -25.66 -0.02 6.02
CA THR A 271 -27.12 0.01 6.13
C THR A 271 -27.54 1.18 7.03
N ARG A 272 -28.61 1.85 6.67
CA ARG A 272 -29.27 2.84 7.53
C ARG A 272 -30.30 2.14 8.43
N PHE A 273 -30.41 2.61 9.66
CA PHE A 273 -31.32 2.06 10.65
C PHE A 273 -32.30 3.14 11.10
N ASP A 274 -33.56 2.76 11.22
CA ASP A 274 -34.63 3.68 11.66
C ASP A 274 -34.73 3.76 13.19
N SER A 275 -34.07 2.84 13.91
CA SER A 275 -34.05 2.81 15.38
C SER A 275 -32.73 2.29 15.96
N LEU A 276 -32.39 2.75 17.18
CA LEU A 276 -31.25 2.23 17.95
C LEU A 276 -31.37 0.72 18.23
N LYS A 277 -32.60 0.18 18.32
CA LYS A 277 -32.83 -1.24 18.54
C LYS A 277 -32.41 -2.06 17.32
N GLU A 278 -32.75 -1.61 16.12
CA GLU A 278 -32.32 -2.25 14.87
C GLU A 278 -30.81 -2.16 14.68
N LEU A 279 -30.22 -0.99 14.92
CA LEU A 279 -28.76 -0.82 14.90
C LEU A 279 -28.09 -1.82 15.84
N LYS A 280 -28.55 -1.92 17.10
CA LYS A 280 -27.97 -2.85 18.08
C LYS A 280 -28.09 -4.30 17.63
N ALA A 281 -29.24 -4.72 17.13
CA ALA A 281 -29.48 -6.08 16.67
C ALA A 281 -28.53 -6.43 15.51
N CYS A 282 -28.36 -5.52 14.54
CA CYS A 282 -27.49 -5.72 13.40
C CYS A 282 -26.01 -5.78 13.81
N VAL A 283 -25.53 -4.85 14.65
CA VAL A 283 -24.15 -4.87 15.15
C VAL A 283 -23.85 -6.16 15.93
N MET A 284 -24.80 -6.66 16.71
CA MET A 284 -24.62 -7.94 17.41
C MET A 284 -24.53 -9.14 16.44
N GLN A 285 -25.20 -9.05 15.28
CA GLN A 285 -25.08 -10.05 14.21
C GLN A 285 -23.70 -9.96 13.54
N ASP A 286 -23.26 -8.74 13.20
CA ASP A 286 -21.93 -8.49 12.65
C ASP A 286 -20.82 -9.02 13.59
N MET A 287 -20.95 -8.79 14.89
CA MET A 287 -20.00 -9.31 15.89
C MET A 287 -19.95 -10.84 15.91
N ARG A 288 -21.10 -11.53 15.82
CA ARG A 288 -21.13 -12.99 15.75
C ARG A 288 -20.47 -13.50 14.47
N TYR A 289 -20.80 -12.88 13.33
CA TYR A 289 -20.17 -13.21 12.05
C TYR A 289 -18.65 -13.08 12.13
N GLY A 290 -18.12 -11.95 12.64
CA GLY A 290 -16.69 -11.74 12.78
C GLY A 290 -16.03 -12.77 13.69
N GLU A 291 -16.66 -13.14 14.82
CA GLU A 291 -16.16 -14.15 15.74
C GLU A 291 -16.13 -15.55 15.09
N GLU A 292 -17.18 -15.92 14.36
CA GLU A 292 -17.28 -17.18 13.63
C GLU A 292 -16.22 -17.25 12.53
N TYR A 293 -16.07 -16.18 11.74
CA TYR A 293 -15.07 -16.11 10.70
C TYR A 293 -13.63 -16.27 11.26
N LEU A 294 -13.31 -15.57 12.35
CA LEU A 294 -12.00 -15.65 12.99
C LEU A 294 -11.70 -17.01 13.63
N ARG A 295 -12.72 -17.72 14.09
CA ARG A 295 -12.59 -19.09 14.61
C ARG A 295 -12.23 -20.07 13.49
N GLU A 296 -12.81 -19.90 12.30
CA GLU A 296 -12.52 -20.72 11.12
C GLU A 296 -11.19 -20.35 10.45
N HIS A 297 -10.77 -19.08 10.62
CA HIS A 297 -9.54 -18.51 10.05
C HIS A 297 -8.67 -17.93 11.17
N PRO A 298 -7.97 -18.77 11.96
CA PRO A 298 -7.23 -18.33 13.14
C PRO A 298 -6.19 -17.25 12.81
N LEU A 299 -5.92 -16.38 13.77
CA LEU A 299 -4.93 -15.31 13.67
C LEU A 299 -3.56 -15.89 13.27
N THR A 300 -3.06 -15.50 12.12
CA THR A 300 -1.67 -15.79 11.76
C THR A 300 -0.75 -14.95 12.64
N LYS A 301 -0.02 -15.60 13.53
CA LYS A 301 1.09 -14.99 14.26
C LYS A 301 2.24 -14.81 13.27
N SER A 302 2.34 -13.64 12.64
CA SER A 302 3.52 -13.28 11.84
C SER A 302 4.23 -12.11 12.50
#